data_351599efc6cf666dc22caeb884b83f87
#
_entry.id   351599efc6cf666dc22caeb884b83f87
#
_cell.length_a   1.000
_cell.length_b   1.000
_cell.length_c   1.000
_cell.angle_alpha   90.00
_cell.angle_beta   90.00
_cell.angle_gamma   90.00
#
_symmetry.space_group_name_H-M   'P 1'
#
loop_
_entity.id
_entity.type
_entity.pdbx_description
1 polymer ?
#
loop_
_entity_poly.entity_id
_entity_poly.type
_entity_poly.pdbx_seq_one_letter_code
_entity_poly.pdbx_strand_id
1 'polypeptide(L)'
;MFPLNNAFTNTNFSAGDGKALCATDHPTVGASDLSNVLATASDLNETSLEQAVIDLSDFTDSRGLQIAARPRRLIVAPYNQFVATRILDTELRPGTADNDINALRSNGTIPEGYSVNHFFTTSTKKWWFVMTDVPNGMKHFTRTPMQTGMDGDFDTGNVRYKARERYS
;
A
#
# COMPACT_ATOMS: atom_id res chain seq x y z
N MET A 1 3.30 7.32 -6.85
CA MET A 1 3.10 7.66 -5.42
C MET A 1 1.71 8.20 -5.10
N PHE A 2 1.04 8.79 -6.09
CA PHE A 2 -0.33 9.28 -5.97
C PHE A 2 -1.35 8.23 -5.45
N PRO A 3 -1.35 6.96 -5.88
CA PRO A 3 -2.34 5.99 -5.42
C PRO A 3 -2.38 5.79 -3.91
N LEU A 4 -1.23 5.67 -3.25
CA LEU A 4 -1.18 5.43 -1.79
C LEU A 4 -1.64 6.63 -0.96
N ASN A 5 -1.35 7.87 -1.41
CA ASN A 5 -1.84 9.08 -0.72
C ASN A 5 -3.35 9.27 -0.83
N ASN A 6 -3.99 8.60 -1.77
CA ASN A 6 -5.41 8.72 -2.04
C ASN A 6 -6.14 7.37 -1.92
N ALA A 7 -5.51 6.39 -1.27
CA ALA A 7 -5.97 5.01 -1.24
C ALA A 7 -7.39 4.84 -0.69
N PHE A 8 -7.79 5.67 0.28
CA PHE A 8 -9.12 5.61 0.91
C PHE A 8 -10.14 6.57 0.34
N THR A 9 -9.73 7.53 -0.51
CA THR A 9 -10.61 8.66 -0.87
C THR A 9 -10.81 8.83 -2.37
N ASN A 10 -9.93 8.28 -3.18
CA ASN A 10 -9.95 8.55 -4.62
C ASN A 10 -10.62 7.44 -5.41
N THR A 11 -11.76 7.76 -5.97
CA THR A 11 -12.51 6.88 -6.88
C THR A 11 -12.20 7.09 -8.36
N ASN A 12 -11.42 8.12 -8.73
CA ASN A 12 -11.04 8.38 -10.12
C ASN A 12 -9.96 7.40 -10.63
N PHE A 13 -9.16 6.85 -9.73
CA PHE A 13 -8.19 5.78 -10.03
C PHE A 13 -8.62 4.50 -9.32
N SER A 14 -9.90 4.19 -9.47
CA SER A 14 -10.49 2.98 -8.94
C SER A 14 -10.00 1.76 -9.70
N ALA A 15 -10.00 0.63 -9.05
CA ALA A 15 -9.92 -0.68 -9.69
C ALA A 15 -11.15 -0.90 -10.59
N GLY A 16 -11.22 -2.02 -11.27
CA GLY A 16 -12.34 -2.35 -12.15
C GLY A 16 -13.72 -2.40 -11.46
N ASP A 17 -13.75 -2.38 -10.14
CA ASP A 17 -14.95 -2.36 -9.29
C ASP A 17 -15.52 -0.97 -9.00
N GLY A 18 -14.83 0.08 -9.41
CA GLY A 18 -15.26 1.48 -9.17
C GLY A 18 -15.03 2.00 -7.75
N LYS A 19 -14.38 1.23 -6.88
CA LYS A 19 -14.10 1.62 -5.49
C LYS A 19 -12.71 2.22 -5.33
N ALA A 20 -12.44 2.87 -4.19
CA ALA A 20 -11.11 3.29 -3.82
C ALA A 20 -10.18 2.08 -3.61
N LEU A 21 -8.86 2.29 -3.67
CA LEU A 21 -7.89 1.21 -3.49
C LEU A 21 -8.07 0.46 -2.17
N CYS A 22 -8.40 1.19 -1.10
CA CYS A 22 -8.70 0.64 0.21
C CYS A 22 -10.14 1.02 0.58
N ALA A 23 -11.01 0.03 0.66
CA ALA A 23 -12.42 0.19 0.97
C ALA A 23 -12.96 -1.02 1.75
N THR A 24 -14.11 -0.85 2.36
CA THR A 24 -14.79 -1.91 3.12
C THR A 24 -15.82 -2.67 2.30
N ASP A 25 -16.06 -2.23 1.06
CA ASP A 25 -17.21 -2.62 0.25
C ASP A 25 -16.81 -2.92 -1.21
N HIS A 26 -15.72 -3.66 -1.41
CA HIS A 26 -15.35 -4.17 -2.73
C HIS A 26 -16.36 -5.22 -3.20
N PRO A 27 -17.13 -4.96 -4.27
CA PRO A 27 -18.18 -5.88 -4.70
C PRO A 27 -17.62 -7.20 -5.23
N THR A 28 -18.30 -8.28 -4.91
CA THR A 28 -17.98 -9.62 -5.40
C THR A 28 -19.10 -10.16 -6.31
N VAL A 29 -18.81 -11.18 -7.10
CA VAL A 29 -19.78 -11.75 -8.05
C VAL A 29 -20.76 -12.72 -7.38
N GLY A 30 -20.42 -13.32 -6.28
CA GLY A 30 -21.24 -14.38 -5.66
C GLY A 30 -21.10 -14.50 -4.16
N ALA A 31 -20.46 -13.55 -3.50
CA ALA A 31 -20.25 -13.50 -2.07
C ALA A 31 -20.57 -12.11 -1.51
N SER A 32 -20.43 -11.93 -0.22
CA SER A 32 -20.51 -10.61 0.42
C SER A 32 -19.37 -9.70 -0.06
N ASP A 33 -19.59 -8.40 -0.01
CA ASP A 33 -18.54 -7.42 -0.30
C ASP A 33 -17.31 -7.67 0.58
N LEU A 34 -16.13 -7.49 -0.01
CA LEU A 34 -14.86 -7.71 0.67
C LEU A 34 -14.27 -6.40 1.19
N SER A 35 -13.70 -6.47 2.38
CA SER A 35 -12.94 -5.37 2.98
C SER A 35 -11.44 -5.66 2.89
N ASN A 36 -10.65 -4.68 2.45
CA ASN A 36 -9.18 -4.73 2.52
C ASN A 36 -8.61 -3.73 3.52
N VAL A 37 -9.43 -3.30 4.47
CA VAL A 37 -9.05 -2.42 5.57
C VAL A 37 -9.44 -3.05 6.91
N LEU A 38 -8.72 -2.68 7.97
CA LEU A 38 -9.08 -3.10 9.33
C LEU A 38 -10.50 -2.65 9.68
N ALA A 39 -11.24 -3.49 10.40
CA ALA A 39 -12.60 -3.17 10.88
C ALA A 39 -12.63 -1.89 11.74
N THR A 40 -11.56 -1.62 12.49
CA THR A 40 -11.36 -0.38 13.24
C THR A 40 -10.03 0.25 12.82
N ALA A 41 -10.10 1.49 12.33
CA ALA A 41 -8.90 2.24 11.96
C ALA A 41 -7.96 2.40 13.17
N SER A 42 -6.71 1.98 13.01
CA SER A 42 -5.72 1.98 14.08
C SER A 42 -4.38 2.49 13.59
N ASP A 43 -3.68 3.24 14.46
CA ASP A 43 -2.27 3.59 14.23
C ASP A 43 -1.44 2.30 14.23
N LEU A 44 -0.28 2.36 13.56
CA LEU A 44 0.64 1.22 13.50
C LEU A 44 1.15 0.86 14.90
N ASN A 45 0.82 -0.32 15.34
CA ASN A 45 1.36 -0.97 16.53
C ASN A 45 1.39 -2.49 16.32
N GLU A 46 1.96 -3.21 17.28
CA GLU A 46 2.10 -4.67 17.19
C GLU A 46 0.73 -5.35 17.01
N THR A 47 -0.23 -5.03 17.88
CA THR A 47 -1.57 -5.64 17.84
C THR A 47 -2.33 -5.33 16.55
N SER A 48 -2.25 -4.09 16.04
CA SER A 48 -2.92 -3.74 14.79
C SER A 48 -2.29 -4.43 13.58
N LEU A 49 -0.97 -4.66 13.61
CA LEU A 49 -0.29 -5.39 12.55
C LEU A 49 -0.59 -6.90 12.62
N GLU A 50 -0.64 -7.48 13.81
CA GLU A 50 -1.08 -8.87 14.02
C GLU A 50 -2.52 -9.07 13.50
N GLN A 51 -3.43 -8.16 13.84
CA GLN A 51 -4.81 -8.23 13.35
C GLN A 51 -4.87 -8.14 11.82
N ALA A 52 -4.10 -7.24 11.21
CA ALA A 52 -4.05 -7.15 9.74
C ALA A 52 -3.54 -8.45 9.09
N VAL A 53 -2.62 -9.16 9.72
CA VAL A 53 -2.13 -10.46 9.23
C VAL A 53 -3.19 -11.54 9.37
N ILE A 54 -3.96 -11.52 10.45
CA ILE A 54 -5.09 -12.44 10.64
C ILE A 54 -6.16 -12.17 9.58
N ASP A 55 -6.55 -10.91 9.40
CA ASP A 55 -7.55 -10.51 8.40
C ASP A 55 -7.13 -10.91 6.98
N LEU A 56 -5.82 -10.81 6.66
CA LEU A 56 -5.28 -11.28 5.37
C LEU A 56 -5.44 -12.78 5.17
N SER A 57 -5.34 -13.56 6.24
CA SER A 57 -5.51 -15.02 6.20
C SER A 57 -6.94 -15.43 5.91
N ASP A 58 -7.89 -14.57 6.23
CA ASP A 58 -9.33 -14.80 6.02
C ASP A 58 -9.83 -14.28 4.66
N PHE A 59 -8.93 -13.76 3.81
CA PHE A 59 -9.32 -13.27 2.49
C PHE A 59 -9.86 -14.39 1.60
N THR A 60 -10.92 -14.04 0.88
CA THR A 60 -11.60 -14.94 -0.05
C THR A 60 -11.54 -14.39 -1.49
N ASP A 61 -11.75 -15.27 -2.44
CA ASP A 61 -11.95 -14.87 -3.84
C ASP A 61 -13.38 -14.33 -4.05
N SER A 62 -13.68 -13.90 -5.28
CA SER A 62 -14.99 -13.39 -5.66
C SER A 62 -16.14 -14.41 -5.54
N ARG A 63 -15.85 -15.68 -5.24
CA ARG A 63 -16.81 -16.77 -5.04
C ARG A 63 -16.91 -17.20 -3.59
N GLY A 64 -16.16 -16.55 -2.68
CA GLY A 64 -16.13 -16.89 -1.27
C GLY A 64 -15.19 -18.03 -0.89
N LEU A 65 -14.31 -18.46 -1.79
CA LEU A 65 -13.28 -19.46 -1.49
C LEU A 65 -12.06 -18.79 -0.86
N GLN A 66 -11.57 -19.34 0.24
CA GLN A 66 -10.37 -18.83 0.90
C GLN A 66 -9.15 -18.85 -0.02
N ILE A 67 -8.41 -17.74 -0.03
CA ILE A 67 -7.13 -17.61 -0.71
C ILE A 67 -6.03 -17.49 0.36
N ALA A 68 -4.90 -18.16 0.13
CA ALA A 68 -3.77 -18.12 1.06
C ALA A 68 -2.92 -16.86 0.84
N ALA A 69 -3.51 -15.68 1.03
CA ALA A 69 -2.80 -14.42 0.92
C ALA A 69 -1.80 -14.26 2.07
N ARG A 70 -0.55 -13.89 1.75
CA ARG A 70 0.51 -13.72 2.74
C ARG A 70 1.06 -12.30 2.68
N PRO A 71 1.36 -11.69 3.84
CA PRO A 71 2.04 -10.41 3.87
C PRO A 71 3.48 -10.56 3.35
N ARG A 72 3.95 -9.60 2.61
CA ARG A 72 5.35 -9.56 2.12
C ARG A 72 6.12 -8.38 2.64
N ARG A 73 5.57 -7.19 2.56
CA ARG A 73 6.24 -5.94 2.92
C ARG A 73 5.30 -4.96 3.57
N LEU A 74 5.80 -4.26 4.57
CA LEU A 74 5.09 -3.14 5.22
C LEU A 74 5.54 -1.82 4.57
N ILE A 75 4.60 -0.99 4.13
CA ILE A 75 4.87 0.37 3.64
C ILE A 75 4.45 1.36 4.71
N VAL A 76 5.36 2.23 5.10
CA VAL A 76 5.13 3.23 6.15
C VAL A 76 5.58 4.62 5.72
N ALA A 77 5.00 5.64 6.34
CA ALA A 77 5.52 6.99 6.28
C ALA A 77 6.78 7.14 7.17
N PRO A 78 7.62 8.17 6.95
CA PRO A 78 8.76 8.46 7.85
C PRO A 78 8.36 8.61 9.31
N TYR A 79 7.14 9.09 9.57
CA TYR A 79 6.57 9.19 10.92
C TYR A 79 6.52 7.85 11.67
N ASN A 80 6.21 6.77 10.96
CA ASN A 80 6.07 5.43 11.53
C ASN A 80 7.33 4.56 11.38
N GLN A 81 8.41 5.10 10.79
CA GLN A 81 9.63 4.34 10.53
C GLN A 81 10.19 3.65 11.78
N PHE A 82 10.37 4.41 12.86
CA PHE A 82 10.94 3.86 14.10
C PHE A 82 9.99 2.92 14.84
N VAL A 83 8.70 3.08 14.66
CA VAL A 83 7.70 2.13 15.16
C VAL A 83 7.81 0.81 14.39
N ALA A 84 7.88 0.86 13.06
CA ALA A 84 8.07 -0.32 12.23
C ALA A 84 9.36 -1.09 12.56
N THR A 85 10.49 -0.37 12.76
CA THR A 85 11.75 -1.00 13.22
C THR A 85 11.57 -1.73 14.53
N ARG A 86 10.93 -1.08 15.52
CA ARG A 86 10.71 -1.73 16.83
C ARG A 86 9.84 -2.96 16.75
N ILE A 87 8.81 -2.95 15.88
CA ILE A 87 7.90 -4.08 15.73
C ILE A 87 8.58 -5.23 14.98
N LEU A 88 9.35 -4.95 13.93
CA LEU A 88 9.86 -5.99 13.04
C LEU A 88 11.26 -6.49 13.41
N ASP A 89 12.09 -5.67 14.06
CA ASP A 89 13.51 -6.00 14.27
C ASP A 89 13.84 -6.40 15.71
N THR A 90 12.98 -6.12 16.71
CA THR A 90 13.23 -6.52 18.09
C THR A 90 12.96 -8.00 18.32
N GLU A 91 13.78 -8.66 19.12
CA GLU A 91 13.62 -10.08 19.49
C GLU A 91 12.53 -10.29 20.51
N LEU A 92 12.46 -9.38 21.47
CA LEU A 92 11.48 -9.38 22.54
C LEU A 92 10.44 -8.30 22.31
N ARG A 93 9.26 -8.51 22.87
CA ARG A 93 8.14 -7.57 22.75
C ARG A 93 8.48 -6.26 23.44
N PRO A 94 8.47 -5.12 22.72
CA PRO A 94 8.81 -3.85 23.32
C PRO A 94 7.73 -3.39 24.31
N GLY A 95 8.19 -2.94 25.52
CA GLY A 95 7.30 -2.36 26.52
C GLY A 95 6.65 -3.35 27.50
N THR A 96 7.06 -4.62 27.49
CA THR A 96 6.66 -5.61 28.50
C THR A 96 7.77 -5.80 29.55
N ALA A 97 7.40 -6.02 30.80
CA ALA A 97 8.33 -6.39 31.86
C ALA A 97 8.75 -7.87 31.79
N ASP A 98 7.94 -8.68 31.14
CA ASP A 98 8.18 -10.08 30.90
C ASP A 98 8.95 -10.27 29.59
N ASN A 99 9.78 -11.30 29.49
CA ASN A 99 10.56 -11.63 28.30
C ASN A 99 9.68 -12.30 27.21
N ASP A 100 8.59 -11.63 26.84
CA ASP A 100 7.72 -12.13 25.79
C ASP A 100 8.41 -12.09 24.42
N ILE A 101 8.21 -13.13 23.64
CA ILE A 101 8.75 -13.21 22.29
C ILE A 101 7.95 -12.32 21.37
N ASN A 102 8.64 -11.57 20.50
CA ASN A 102 8.01 -10.86 19.38
C ASN A 102 7.59 -11.87 18.31
N ALA A 103 6.30 -12.20 18.27
CA ALA A 103 5.75 -13.20 17.37
C ALA A 103 5.88 -12.82 15.88
N LEU A 104 5.74 -11.54 15.55
CA LEU A 104 5.86 -11.04 14.17
C LEU A 104 7.25 -11.28 13.58
N ARG A 105 8.29 -11.04 14.38
CA ARG A 105 9.67 -11.31 13.98
C ARG A 105 9.97 -12.81 14.00
N SER A 106 9.61 -13.51 15.08
CA SER A 106 9.90 -14.93 15.25
C SER A 106 9.34 -15.79 14.14
N ASN A 107 8.14 -15.48 13.68
CA ASN A 107 7.47 -16.19 12.59
C ASN A 107 7.93 -15.72 11.19
N GLY A 108 8.74 -14.66 11.09
CA GLY A 108 9.12 -14.09 9.81
C GLY A 108 7.90 -13.62 9.00
N THR A 109 6.89 -13.08 9.68
CA THR A 109 5.58 -12.78 9.10
C THR A 109 5.67 -11.81 7.92
N ILE A 110 6.62 -10.85 7.97
CA ILE A 110 6.86 -9.88 6.90
C ILE A 110 8.29 -10.09 6.36
N PRO A 111 8.46 -11.01 5.40
CA PRO A 111 9.80 -11.45 4.97
C PRO A 111 10.64 -10.36 4.28
N GLU A 112 10.00 -9.38 3.64
CA GLU A 112 10.69 -8.27 2.98
C GLU A 112 10.86 -7.03 3.88
N GLY A 113 10.50 -7.15 5.16
CA GLY A 113 10.60 -6.06 6.12
C GLY A 113 9.70 -4.87 5.78
N TYR A 114 10.17 -3.66 6.05
CA TYR A 114 9.41 -2.45 5.75
C TYR A 114 10.10 -1.55 4.73
N SER A 115 9.32 -0.70 4.08
CA SER A 115 9.77 0.32 3.14
C SER A 115 9.21 1.68 3.54
N VAL A 116 10.08 2.70 3.60
CA VAL A 116 9.66 4.06 3.94
C VAL A 116 9.29 4.81 2.67
N ASN A 117 8.06 5.28 2.60
CA ASN A 117 7.58 6.13 1.53
C ASN A 117 7.61 7.61 1.96
N HIS A 118 8.58 8.35 1.46
CA HIS A 118 8.77 9.77 1.77
C HIS A 118 7.74 10.72 1.14
N PHE A 119 6.90 10.22 0.25
CA PHE A 119 5.89 11.01 -0.46
C PHE A 119 4.53 11.05 0.25
N PHE A 120 4.41 10.50 1.43
CA PHE A 120 3.21 10.68 2.23
C PHE A 120 3.06 12.13 2.69
N THR A 121 1.85 12.67 2.56
CA THR A 121 1.52 14.05 2.94
C THR A 121 1.29 14.17 4.44
N THR A 122 1.14 15.40 4.94
CA THR A 122 0.86 15.64 6.37
C THR A 122 -0.42 14.94 6.84
N SER A 123 -1.44 14.84 6.00
CA SER A 123 -2.69 14.15 6.32
C SER A 123 -2.59 12.63 6.32
N THR A 124 -1.63 12.07 5.56
CA THR A 124 -1.44 10.62 5.41
C THR A 124 -0.22 10.08 6.17
N LYS A 125 0.44 10.92 6.97
CA LYS A 125 1.69 10.58 7.68
C LYS A 125 1.60 9.40 8.64
N LYS A 126 0.40 9.06 9.09
CA LYS A 126 0.17 7.90 9.98
C LYS A 126 -0.27 6.65 9.25
N TRP A 127 -0.56 6.75 7.95
CA TRP A 127 -1.01 5.62 7.18
C TRP A 127 0.10 4.57 7.01
N TRP A 128 -0.31 3.35 6.98
CA TRP A 128 0.53 2.19 6.74
C TRP A 128 -0.22 1.16 5.90
N PHE A 129 0.51 0.41 5.10
CA PHE A 129 -0.05 -0.56 4.18
C PHE A 129 0.76 -1.85 4.22
N VAL A 130 0.09 -2.98 4.14
CA VAL A 130 0.71 -4.29 3.99
C VAL A 130 0.58 -4.72 2.53
N MET A 131 1.71 -4.95 1.89
CA MET A 131 1.73 -5.58 0.57
C MET A 131 1.67 -7.10 0.73
N THR A 132 0.91 -7.74 -0.12
CA THR A 132 0.72 -9.19 -0.15
C THR A 132 1.43 -9.83 -1.33
N ASP A 133 1.48 -11.15 -1.35
CA ASP A 133 1.98 -11.96 -2.46
C ASP A 133 0.93 -12.24 -3.54
N VAL A 134 -0.29 -11.76 -3.37
CA VAL A 134 -1.38 -11.95 -4.33
C VAL A 134 -1.00 -11.35 -5.69
N PRO A 135 -1.06 -12.13 -6.78
CA PRO A 135 -0.70 -11.67 -8.10
C PRO A 135 -1.69 -10.63 -8.63
N ASN A 136 -1.25 -9.89 -9.65
CA ASN A 136 -2.06 -8.88 -10.33
C ASN A 136 -2.48 -7.66 -9.49
N GLY A 137 -1.65 -7.27 -8.51
CA GLY A 137 -1.81 -6.01 -7.79
C GLY A 137 -1.66 -4.76 -8.68
N MET A 138 -1.32 -3.64 -8.06
CA MET A 138 -1.13 -2.37 -8.79
C MET A 138 -0.10 -2.51 -9.92
N LYS A 139 -0.50 -2.12 -11.14
CA LYS A 139 0.35 -2.15 -12.33
C LYS A 139 0.50 -0.75 -12.91
N HIS A 140 1.68 -0.45 -13.36
CA HIS A 140 1.98 0.77 -14.10
C HIS A 140 2.27 0.40 -15.56
N PHE A 141 1.48 0.96 -16.47
CA PHE A 141 1.65 0.74 -17.90
C PHE A 141 2.19 2.01 -18.57
N THR A 142 3.39 1.93 -19.12
CA THR A 142 3.94 3.01 -19.95
C THR A 142 3.41 2.86 -21.38
N ARG A 143 2.53 3.77 -21.79
CA ARG A 143 1.98 3.80 -23.16
C ARG A 143 2.92 4.49 -24.14
N THR A 144 3.52 5.58 -23.71
CA THR A 144 4.51 6.33 -24.49
C THR A 144 5.60 6.79 -23.53
N PRO A 145 6.84 6.35 -23.70
CA PRO A 145 7.95 6.85 -22.89
C PRO A 145 8.13 8.37 -23.10
N MET A 146 8.80 9.01 -22.17
CA MET A 146 9.04 10.45 -22.25
C MET A 146 9.74 10.81 -23.56
N GLN A 147 9.07 11.65 -24.34
CA GLN A 147 9.57 12.20 -25.59
C GLN A 147 9.74 13.72 -25.41
N THR A 148 10.90 14.21 -25.76
CA THR A 148 11.19 15.64 -25.77
C THR A 148 11.32 16.10 -27.22
N GLY A 149 10.87 17.30 -27.50
CA GLY A 149 11.02 17.96 -28.80
C GLY A 149 11.33 19.43 -28.57
N MET A 150 12.09 19.99 -29.49
CA MET A 150 12.44 21.40 -29.52
C MET A 150 12.11 21.92 -30.92
N ASP A 151 11.48 23.08 -30.97
CA ASP A 151 11.16 23.78 -32.21
C ASP A 151 11.50 25.25 -32.07
N GLY A 152 12.13 25.79 -33.11
CA GLY A 152 12.48 27.20 -33.18
C GLY A 152 11.38 27.98 -33.90
N ASP A 153 10.96 29.08 -33.29
CA ASP A 153 10.05 30.02 -33.91
C ASP A 153 10.86 31.04 -34.72
N PHE A 154 10.74 30.98 -36.04
CA PHE A 154 11.48 31.82 -36.94
C PHE A 154 11.12 33.31 -36.79
N ASP A 155 9.87 33.62 -36.51
CA ASP A 155 9.38 35.01 -36.44
C ASP A 155 9.79 35.72 -35.15
N THR A 156 9.88 35.00 -34.04
CA THR A 156 10.19 35.58 -32.72
C THR A 156 11.60 35.28 -32.23
N GLY A 157 12.31 34.34 -32.87
CA GLY A 157 13.64 33.87 -32.45
C GLY A 157 13.60 33.06 -31.16
N ASN A 158 12.41 32.72 -30.63
CA ASN A 158 12.24 31.94 -29.41
C ASN A 158 12.33 30.45 -29.69
N VAL A 159 12.78 29.70 -28.67
CA VAL A 159 12.82 28.23 -28.70
C VAL A 159 11.69 27.68 -27.82
N ARG A 160 10.91 26.80 -28.39
CA ARG A 160 9.83 26.11 -27.68
C ARG A 160 10.23 24.68 -27.34
N TYR A 161 10.13 24.31 -26.07
CA TYR A 161 10.35 22.95 -25.61
C TYR A 161 9.03 22.25 -25.33
N LYS A 162 8.97 20.98 -25.69
CA LYS A 162 7.82 20.11 -25.44
C LYS A 162 8.33 18.80 -24.85
N ALA A 163 7.75 18.40 -23.72
CA ALA A 163 7.92 17.07 -23.17
C ALA A 163 6.56 16.39 -23.09
N ARG A 164 6.49 15.12 -23.44
CA ARG A 164 5.27 14.32 -23.46
C ARG A 164 5.54 12.93 -22.96
N GLU A 165 4.75 12.47 -22.01
CA GLU A 165 4.72 11.11 -21.51
C GLU A 165 3.25 10.65 -21.38
N ARG A 166 2.98 9.35 -21.57
CA ARG A 166 1.66 8.75 -21.35
C ARG A 166 1.82 7.44 -20.61
N TYR A 167 1.11 7.35 -19.49
CA TYR A 167 1.05 6.16 -18.65
C TYR A 167 -0.38 5.93 -18.13
N SER A 168 -0.68 4.73 -17.64
CA SER A 168 -1.92 4.35 -16.96
C SER A 168 -1.66 3.36 -15.82
#